data_ba2a9096f6aaed1792de59aeac0892e2
#
_entry.id   ba2a9096f6aaed1792de59aeac0892e2
#
_cell.length_a   1.000
_cell.length_b   1.000
_cell.length_c   1.000
_cell.angle_alpha   90.00
_cell.angle_beta   90.00
_cell.angle_gamma   90.00
#
_symmetry.space_group_name_H-M   'P 1'
#
loop_
_entity.id
_entity.type
_entity.pdbx_description
1 polymer ?
#
loop_
_entity_poly.entity_id
_entity_poly.type
_entity_poly.pdbx_seq_one_letter_code
_entity_poly.pdbx_strand_id
1 'polypeptide(L)'
;MSQLDDPIIERTADLEMDVDQLWELISTADGWRSWLVDDTDVVVSPGATGAASEDGIERGVHVDTVTEGHTIGFSWWRRDDPSCGSYVQLDIVELPDGGSQLRICERFISTTPTATMSAAATMSWDVRMVSLWLLALHSTVMA
;
A
#
# COMPACT_ATOMS: atom_id res chain seq x y z
N MET A 1 0.68 25.63 9.69
CA MET A 1 -0.28 25.02 10.60
C MET A 1 -1.24 24.07 9.95
N SER A 2 -1.50 24.26 8.66
CA SER A 2 -2.48 23.43 7.96
C SER A 2 -2.08 21.96 7.90
N GLN A 3 -0.80 21.64 8.05
CA GLN A 3 -0.38 20.24 8.04
C GLN A 3 -0.98 19.41 9.15
N LEU A 4 -1.37 20.05 10.23
CA LEU A 4 -1.97 19.34 11.36
C LEU A 4 -3.33 18.79 11.04
N ASP A 5 -3.96 19.32 10.00
CA ASP A 5 -5.31 18.93 9.62
C ASP A 5 -5.34 17.92 8.48
N ASP A 6 -4.19 17.59 7.89
CA ASP A 6 -4.12 16.61 6.82
C ASP A 6 -4.41 15.22 7.38
N PRO A 7 -5.46 14.54 6.89
CA PRO A 7 -5.74 13.19 7.38
C PRO A 7 -4.65 12.23 6.91
N ILE A 8 -4.10 11.51 7.87
CA ILE A 8 -3.06 10.52 7.62
C ILE A 8 -3.51 9.22 8.26
N ILE A 9 -3.39 8.14 7.51
CA ILE A 9 -3.62 6.81 8.02
C ILE A 9 -2.28 6.12 8.11
N GLU A 10 -1.95 5.61 9.29
CA GLU A 10 -0.71 4.89 9.51
C GLU A 10 -1.03 3.51 10.04
N ARG A 11 -0.35 2.50 9.48
CA ARG A 11 -0.49 1.12 9.92
C ARG A 11 0.86 0.44 9.87
N THR A 12 1.05 -0.50 10.77
CA THR A 12 2.25 -1.33 10.77
C THR A 12 1.84 -2.78 10.94
N ALA A 13 2.60 -3.67 10.30
CA ALA A 13 2.39 -5.11 10.44
C ALA A 13 3.75 -5.78 10.62
N ASP A 14 3.88 -6.55 11.68
CA ASP A 14 5.06 -7.38 11.89
C ASP A 14 4.79 -8.74 11.27
N LEU A 15 5.67 -9.16 10.36
CA LEU A 15 5.44 -10.32 9.51
C LEU A 15 6.57 -11.34 9.68
N GLU A 16 6.20 -12.61 9.64
CA GLU A 16 7.16 -13.72 9.74
C GLU A 16 7.71 -14.07 8.36
N MET A 17 8.03 -13.07 7.57
CA MET A 17 8.70 -13.25 6.29
C MET A 17 9.90 -12.32 6.25
N ASP A 18 10.91 -12.69 5.47
CA ASP A 18 12.11 -11.85 5.41
C ASP A 18 11.86 -10.63 4.52
N VAL A 19 12.82 -9.72 4.55
CA VAL A 19 12.72 -8.46 3.80
C VAL A 19 12.59 -8.71 2.29
N ASP A 20 13.30 -9.69 1.77
CA ASP A 20 13.26 -9.98 0.33
C ASP A 20 11.88 -10.47 -0.12
N GLN A 21 11.25 -11.30 0.69
CA GLN A 21 9.90 -11.79 0.39
C GLN A 21 8.88 -10.64 0.45
N LEU A 22 9.00 -9.79 1.46
CA LEU A 22 8.10 -8.65 1.58
C LEU A 22 8.32 -7.67 0.44
N TRP A 23 9.58 -7.45 0.05
CA TRP A 23 9.89 -6.57 -1.07
C TRP A 23 9.18 -7.02 -2.34
N GLU A 24 9.18 -8.32 -2.63
CA GLU A 24 8.48 -8.84 -3.80
C GLU A 24 6.98 -8.53 -3.76
N LEU A 25 6.39 -8.60 -2.57
CA LEU A 25 4.95 -8.34 -2.43
C LEU A 25 4.60 -6.88 -2.64
N ILE A 26 5.51 -5.95 -2.38
CA ILE A 26 5.21 -4.54 -2.54
C ILE A 26 5.80 -3.93 -3.81
N SER A 27 6.71 -4.64 -4.48
CA SER A 27 7.43 -4.08 -5.63
C SER A 27 7.06 -4.71 -6.97
N THR A 28 6.08 -5.60 -7.01
CA THR A 28 5.65 -6.24 -8.25
C THR A 28 4.14 -6.16 -8.40
N ALA A 29 3.68 -6.20 -9.66
CA ALA A 29 2.25 -6.25 -9.93
C ALA A 29 1.63 -7.52 -9.35
N ASP A 30 2.31 -8.66 -9.49
CA ASP A 30 1.82 -9.91 -8.91
C ASP A 30 1.71 -9.81 -7.39
N GLY A 31 2.68 -9.19 -6.75
CA GLY A 31 2.63 -8.94 -5.32
C GLY A 31 1.43 -8.09 -4.96
N TRP A 32 1.24 -6.98 -5.67
CA TRP A 32 0.11 -6.09 -5.42
C TRP A 32 -1.23 -6.81 -5.55
N ARG A 33 -1.37 -7.69 -6.55
CA ARG A 33 -2.60 -8.46 -6.74
C ARG A 33 -2.88 -9.42 -5.59
N SER A 34 -1.86 -9.78 -4.84
CA SER A 34 -2.03 -10.76 -3.75
C SER A 34 -2.55 -10.13 -2.47
N TRP A 35 -2.35 -8.83 -2.25
CA TRP A 35 -2.76 -8.23 -0.98
C TRP A 35 -3.27 -6.79 -1.08
N LEU A 36 -2.84 -6.04 -2.08
CA LEU A 36 -3.12 -4.60 -2.14
C LEU A 36 -4.37 -4.28 -2.96
N VAL A 37 -4.51 -4.90 -4.11
CA VAL A 37 -5.62 -4.65 -5.04
C VAL A 37 -6.06 -5.96 -5.67
N ASP A 38 -7.22 -5.93 -6.33
CA ASP A 38 -7.73 -7.13 -7.02
C ASP A 38 -6.98 -7.36 -8.34
N ASP A 39 -6.66 -6.29 -9.06
CA ASP A 39 -5.95 -6.38 -10.32
C ASP A 39 -5.18 -5.09 -10.58
N THR A 40 -4.09 -5.20 -11.32
CA THR A 40 -3.31 -4.03 -11.74
C THR A 40 -2.41 -4.39 -12.90
N ASP A 41 -2.11 -3.37 -13.73
CA ASP A 41 -1.11 -3.49 -14.80
C ASP A 41 0.13 -2.62 -14.52
N VAL A 42 0.23 -2.09 -13.31
CA VAL A 42 1.34 -1.19 -12.95
C VAL A 42 2.66 -1.95 -12.90
N VAL A 43 3.68 -1.41 -13.57
CA VAL A 43 5.05 -1.83 -13.36
C VAL A 43 5.60 -0.95 -12.25
N VAL A 44 6.04 -1.55 -11.14
CA VAL A 44 6.46 -0.76 -9.98
C VAL A 44 7.88 -0.26 -10.20
N SER A 45 8.00 0.87 -10.89
CA SER A 45 9.27 1.55 -11.10
C SER A 45 9.03 3.06 -11.09
N PRO A 46 10.05 3.85 -10.76
CA PRO A 46 9.86 5.30 -10.64
C PRO A 46 9.33 5.91 -11.93
N GLY A 47 8.28 6.71 -11.80
CA GLY A 47 7.67 7.40 -12.92
C GLY A 47 6.64 6.58 -13.68
N ALA A 48 6.45 5.30 -13.33
CA ALA A 48 5.49 4.46 -14.03
C ALA A 48 4.06 4.86 -13.69
N THR A 49 3.16 4.71 -14.65
CA THR A 49 1.73 4.94 -14.46
C THR A 49 0.98 3.70 -14.89
N GLY A 50 -0.20 3.52 -14.34
CA GLY A 50 -1.04 2.39 -14.72
C GLY A 50 -2.39 2.49 -14.04
N ALA A 51 -3.07 1.35 -13.97
CA ALA A 51 -4.39 1.26 -13.37
C ALA A 51 -4.43 0.13 -12.35
N ALA A 52 -5.32 0.25 -11.40
CA ALA A 52 -5.60 -0.81 -10.43
C ALA A 52 -7.09 -0.84 -10.17
N SER A 53 -7.61 -2.01 -9.84
CA SER A 53 -9.01 -2.15 -9.49
C SER A 53 -9.17 -2.90 -8.19
N GLU A 54 -10.16 -2.48 -7.41
CA GLU A 54 -10.48 -3.11 -6.14
C GLU A 54 -11.96 -2.89 -5.85
N ASP A 55 -12.68 -3.99 -5.59
CA ASP A 55 -14.12 -3.95 -5.30
C ASP A 55 -14.91 -3.21 -6.38
N GLY A 56 -14.52 -3.40 -7.65
CA GLY A 56 -15.19 -2.76 -8.77
C GLY A 56 -14.83 -1.30 -8.98
N ILE A 57 -13.96 -0.75 -8.14
CA ILE A 57 -13.52 0.64 -8.27
C ILE A 57 -12.20 0.67 -9.02
N GLU A 58 -12.16 1.46 -10.10
CA GLU A 58 -10.95 1.61 -10.89
C GLU A 58 -10.17 2.84 -10.44
N ARG A 59 -8.87 2.67 -10.28
CA ARG A 59 -7.97 3.75 -9.86
C ARG A 59 -6.85 3.95 -10.86
N GLY A 60 -6.45 5.20 -11.04
CA GLY A 60 -5.17 5.50 -11.67
C GLY A 60 -4.08 5.44 -10.63
N VAL A 61 -2.89 5.02 -11.05
CA VAL A 61 -1.73 4.88 -10.15
C VAL A 61 -0.53 5.53 -10.81
N HIS A 62 0.24 6.26 -10.02
CA HIS A 62 1.53 6.82 -10.44
C HIS A 62 2.57 6.50 -9.38
N VAL A 63 3.62 5.78 -9.79
CA VAL A 63 4.71 5.44 -8.88
C VAL A 63 5.70 6.58 -8.84
N ASP A 64 5.93 7.14 -7.66
CA ASP A 64 6.82 8.28 -7.49
C ASP A 64 8.24 7.85 -7.16
N THR A 65 8.40 7.01 -6.15
CA THR A 65 9.72 6.61 -5.67
C THR A 65 9.78 5.11 -5.45
N VAL A 66 10.94 4.54 -5.75
CA VAL A 66 11.25 3.15 -5.42
C VAL A 66 12.68 3.14 -4.91
N THR A 67 12.85 2.80 -3.64
CA THR A 67 14.17 2.58 -3.04
C THR A 67 14.26 1.09 -2.77
N GLU A 68 15.05 0.40 -3.55
CA GLU A 68 15.08 -1.05 -3.56
C GLU A 68 15.29 -1.63 -2.17
N GLY A 69 14.40 -2.55 -1.79
CA GLY A 69 14.45 -3.21 -0.50
C GLY A 69 13.95 -2.38 0.67
N HIS A 70 13.51 -1.15 0.44
CA HIS A 70 13.18 -0.23 1.53
C HIS A 70 11.83 0.46 1.39
N THR A 71 11.61 1.18 0.30
CA THR A 71 10.50 2.12 0.23
C THR A 71 9.87 2.14 -1.15
N ILE A 72 8.54 2.21 -1.19
CA ILE A 72 7.81 2.53 -2.40
C ILE A 72 6.81 3.63 -2.06
N GLY A 73 6.81 4.69 -2.86
CA GLY A 73 5.85 5.77 -2.75
C GLY A 73 5.06 5.88 -4.04
N PHE A 74 3.75 5.96 -3.94
CA PHE A 74 2.91 6.10 -5.10
C PHE A 74 1.68 6.92 -4.78
N SER A 75 1.11 7.53 -5.83
CA SER A 75 -0.16 8.24 -5.75
C SER A 75 -1.21 7.41 -6.45
N TRP A 76 -2.41 7.40 -5.94
CA TRP A 76 -3.54 6.82 -6.64
C TRP A 76 -4.79 7.64 -6.43
N TRP A 77 -5.75 7.51 -7.36
CA TRP A 77 -6.97 8.29 -7.36
C TRP A 77 -8.06 7.48 -8.05
N ARG A 78 -9.31 7.76 -7.70
CA ARG A 78 -10.41 7.12 -8.40
C ARG A 78 -10.52 7.71 -9.81
N ARG A 79 -10.69 6.87 -10.79
CA ARG A 79 -10.81 7.34 -12.17
C ARG A 79 -12.10 8.10 -12.42
N ASP A 80 -13.16 7.74 -11.71
CA ASP A 80 -14.44 8.44 -11.83
C ASP A 80 -14.47 9.73 -11.01
N ASP A 81 -13.51 9.93 -10.11
CA ASP A 81 -13.43 11.14 -9.30
C ASP A 81 -11.98 11.42 -8.91
N PRO A 82 -11.21 12.05 -9.81
CA PRO A 82 -9.79 12.31 -9.56
C PRO A 82 -9.50 13.17 -8.34
N SER A 83 -10.51 13.88 -7.81
CA SER A 83 -10.31 14.67 -6.59
C SER A 83 -10.13 13.78 -5.36
N CYS A 84 -10.49 12.50 -5.46
CA CYS A 84 -10.35 11.55 -4.36
C CYS A 84 -9.01 10.82 -4.46
N GLY A 85 -7.92 11.59 -4.42
CA GLY A 85 -6.57 11.04 -4.51
C GLY A 85 -5.87 10.99 -3.18
N SER A 86 -4.86 10.13 -3.11
CA SER A 86 -3.98 10.06 -1.95
C SER A 86 -2.59 9.63 -2.35
N TYR A 87 -1.65 9.89 -1.46
CA TYR A 87 -0.27 9.43 -1.60
C TYR A 87 -0.04 8.34 -0.57
N VAL A 88 0.53 7.21 -1.01
CA VAL A 88 0.80 6.07 -0.16
C VAL A 88 2.30 5.82 -0.11
N GLN A 89 2.82 5.61 1.08
CA GLN A 89 4.21 5.22 1.27
C GLN A 89 4.26 3.89 2.01
N LEU A 90 5.02 2.96 1.44
CA LEU A 90 5.24 1.64 2.01
C LEU A 90 6.73 1.55 2.38
N ASP A 91 7.02 1.29 3.65
CA ASP A 91 8.39 1.16 4.14
C ASP A 91 8.59 -0.20 4.77
N ILE A 92 9.75 -0.81 4.50
CA ILE A 92 10.13 -2.08 5.10
C ILE A 92 11.20 -1.85 6.14
N VAL A 93 11.01 -2.45 7.31
CA VAL A 93 12.01 -2.45 8.39
C VAL A 93 12.33 -3.90 8.73
N GLU A 94 13.62 -4.23 8.81
CA GLU A 94 14.04 -5.56 9.22
C GLU A 94 13.92 -5.68 10.73
N LEU A 95 13.35 -6.79 11.20
CA LEU A 95 13.19 -7.05 12.62
C LEU A 95 14.34 -7.91 13.13
N PRO A 96 14.69 -7.80 14.43
CA PRO A 96 15.81 -8.56 14.99
C PRO A 96 15.68 -10.08 14.89
N ASP A 97 14.46 -10.59 14.80
CA ASP A 97 14.23 -12.05 14.72
C ASP A 97 14.28 -12.60 13.30
N GLY A 98 14.64 -11.76 12.33
CA GLY A 98 14.69 -12.17 10.93
C GLY A 98 13.40 -11.92 10.16
N GLY A 99 12.36 -11.50 10.83
CA GLY A 99 11.12 -11.08 10.19
C GLY A 99 11.21 -9.66 9.66
N SER A 100 10.09 -9.14 9.20
CA SER A 100 10.04 -7.78 8.67
C SER A 100 8.80 -7.07 9.15
N GLN A 101 8.89 -5.74 9.16
CA GLN A 101 7.75 -4.89 9.48
C GLN A 101 7.43 -4.06 8.27
N LEU A 102 6.16 -4.06 7.86
CA LEU A 102 5.69 -3.16 6.83
C LEU A 102 5.01 -1.97 7.50
N ARG A 103 5.45 -0.78 7.14
CA ARG A 103 4.84 0.47 7.59
C ARG A 103 4.11 1.09 6.43
N ILE A 104 2.86 1.46 6.64
CA ILE A 104 2.03 2.08 5.62
C ILE A 104 1.59 3.44 6.11
N CYS A 105 1.75 4.43 5.25
CA CYS A 105 1.26 5.77 5.51
C CYS A 105 0.48 6.22 4.28
N GLU A 106 -0.78 6.56 4.48
CA GLU A 106 -1.59 7.13 3.40
C GLU A 106 -2.00 8.54 3.78
N ARG A 107 -1.70 9.49 2.90
CA ARG A 107 -2.05 10.90 3.09
C ARG A 107 -3.00 11.32 1.98
N PHE A 108 -4.14 11.84 2.36
CA PHE A 108 -5.13 12.30 1.38
C PHE A 108 -4.67 13.61 0.76
N ILE A 109 -4.75 13.67 -0.58
CA ILE A 109 -4.36 14.87 -1.34
C ILE A 109 -5.55 15.82 -1.46
N SER A 110 -6.76 15.28 -1.31
CA SER A 110 -7.99 16.08 -1.41
C SER A 110 -8.01 17.21 -0.37
N THR A 111 -8.45 18.37 -0.79
CA THR A 111 -8.48 19.54 0.09
C THR A 111 -9.53 19.43 1.19
N THR A 112 -10.57 18.62 0.98
CA THR A 112 -11.65 18.47 1.96
C THR A 112 -12.06 17.01 2.10
N PRO A 113 -11.18 16.17 2.67
CA PRO A 113 -11.56 14.76 2.89
C PRO A 113 -12.63 14.67 3.95
N THR A 114 -13.59 13.78 3.74
CA THR A 114 -14.66 13.54 4.69
C THR A 114 -14.28 12.47 5.68
N ALA A 115 -14.95 12.45 6.82
CA ALA A 115 -14.76 11.39 7.81
C ALA A 115 -15.09 10.02 7.21
N THR A 116 -16.07 9.96 6.31
CA THR A 116 -16.45 8.73 5.61
C THR A 116 -15.30 8.19 4.77
N MET A 117 -14.60 9.06 4.05
CA MET A 117 -13.45 8.66 3.24
C MET A 117 -12.33 8.09 4.10
N SER A 118 -12.05 8.74 5.23
CA SER A 118 -11.02 8.27 6.16
C SER A 118 -11.40 6.92 6.77
N ALA A 119 -12.66 6.74 7.14
CA ALA A 119 -13.12 5.48 7.71
C ALA A 119 -13.04 4.34 6.70
N ALA A 120 -13.46 4.59 5.45
CA ALA A 120 -13.40 3.59 4.39
C ALA A 120 -11.97 3.17 4.10
N ALA A 121 -11.06 4.14 4.03
CA ALA A 121 -9.64 3.86 3.78
C ALA A 121 -9.04 3.05 4.94
N THR A 122 -9.38 3.40 6.18
CA THR A 122 -8.89 2.67 7.35
C THR A 122 -9.33 1.21 7.29
N MET A 123 -10.61 0.95 6.99
CA MET A 123 -11.12 -0.40 6.87
C MET A 123 -10.44 -1.17 5.75
N SER A 124 -10.19 -0.52 4.62
CA SER A 124 -9.48 -1.12 3.51
C SER A 124 -8.08 -1.59 3.92
N TRP A 125 -7.36 -0.74 4.64
CA TRP A 125 -6.02 -1.10 5.09
C TRP A 125 -6.06 -2.25 6.10
N ASP A 126 -7.03 -2.26 6.98
CA ASP A 126 -7.16 -3.34 7.95
C ASP A 126 -7.37 -4.69 7.25
N VAL A 127 -8.20 -4.72 6.21
CA VAL A 127 -8.42 -5.93 5.40
C VAL A 127 -7.14 -6.34 4.67
N ARG A 128 -6.43 -5.39 4.08
CA ARG A 128 -5.18 -5.66 3.39
C ARG A 128 -4.11 -6.21 4.33
N MET A 129 -4.06 -5.70 5.55
CA MET A 129 -3.12 -6.18 6.56
C MET A 129 -3.39 -7.63 6.93
N VAL A 130 -4.65 -8.02 7.05
CA VAL A 130 -5.01 -9.40 7.32
C VAL A 130 -4.56 -10.29 6.16
N SER A 131 -4.79 -9.86 4.91
CA SER A 131 -4.36 -10.60 3.74
C SER A 131 -2.84 -10.80 3.73
N LEU A 132 -2.11 -9.75 4.02
CA LEU A 132 -0.66 -9.79 4.05
C LEU A 132 -0.15 -10.74 5.15
N TRP A 133 -0.78 -10.67 6.30
CA TRP A 133 -0.43 -11.52 7.44
C TRP A 133 -0.66 -12.99 7.11
N LEU A 134 -1.77 -13.29 6.43
CA LEU A 134 -2.06 -14.66 6.00
C LEU A 134 -1.05 -15.17 4.99
N LEU A 135 -0.59 -14.30 4.08
CA LEU A 135 0.47 -14.64 3.13
C LEU A 135 1.77 -14.99 3.87
N ALA A 136 2.09 -14.22 4.91
CA ALA A 136 3.28 -14.48 5.71
C ALA A 136 3.20 -15.84 6.40
N LEU A 137 2.07 -16.17 6.98
CA LEU A 137 1.87 -17.47 7.61
C LEU A 137 1.99 -18.61 6.61
N HIS A 138 1.45 -18.42 5.42
CA HIS A 138 1.53 -19.43 4.35
C HIS A 138 2.98 -19.68 3.94
N SER A 139 3.73 -18.61 3.83
CA SER A 139 5.15 -18.68 3.50
C SER A 139 5.93 -19.46 4.54
N THR A 140 5.64 -19.24 5.81
CA THR A 140 6.29 -19.93 6.91
C THR A 140 5.96 -21.41 6.90
N VAL A 141 4.72 -21.76 6.61
CA VAL A 141 4.28 -23.16 6.56
C VAL A 141 4.96 -23.90 5.42
N MET A 142 5.21 -23.24 4.32
CA MET A 142 5.85 -23.85 3.16
C MET A 142 7.32 -24.11 3.36
N ALA A 143 7.91 -23.45 4.32
CA ALA A 143 9.31 -23.68 4.64
C ALA A 143 9.45 -24.97 5.45
#